data_d3203191abb2d489191a59ef23b9fa1d
#
_entry.id   d3203191abb2d489191a59ef23b9fa1d
#
_cell.length_a   1.000
_cell.length_b   1.000
_cell.length_c   1.000
_cell.angle_alpha   90.00
_cell.angle_beta   90.00
_cell.angle_gamma   90.00
#
_symmetry.space_group_name_H-M   'P 1'
#
loop_
_entity.id
_entity.type
_entity.pdbx_description
1 polymer ?
#
loop_
_entity_poly.entity_id
_entity_poly.type
_entity_poly.pdbx_seq_one_letter_code
_entity_poly.pdbx_strand_id
1 'polypeptide(L)'
;LARNRISGPILAGVLLALPGFAAAGELRPYTVTGDAIPLSLTGAPGDPVRGRATTVNRQSTCILCHSGPFAEEKFQGDLAPSLAGSGNRWSEGQLRLRLVDASSLNPATIMPSYYRIDGLARVGPAWRGKPILSAEQIEDVVAYLASLRE
;
A
#
# COMPACT_ATOMS: atom_id res chain seq x y z
N LEU A 1 26.06 -70.72 -7.98
CA LEU A 1 26.44 -69.37 -7.59
C LEU A 1 25.29 -68.40 -7.91
N ALA A 2 24.39 -68.13 -6.93
CA ALA A 2 23.27 -67.22 -7.05
C ALA A 2 23.67 -65.83 -6.59
N ARG A 3 23.59 -64.83 -7.48
CA ARG A 3 23.81 -63.41 -7.12
C ARG A 3 22.49 -62.79 -6.68
N ASN A 4 22.38 -62.51 -5.39
CA ASN A 4 21.29 -61.76 -4.77
C ASN A 4 21.41 -60.27 -5.15
N ARG A 5 20.45 -59.73 -5.91
CA ARG A 5 20.32 -58.27 -6.16
C ARG A 5 19.40 -57.70 -5.11
N ILE A 6 20.00 -56.93 -4.22
CA ILE A 6 19.25 -56.11 -3.23
C ILE A 6 18.82 -54.83 -3.93
N SER A 7 17.54 -54.71 -4.24
CA SER A 7 16.90 -53.46 -4.73
C SER A 7 16.47 -52.67 -3.49
N GLY A 8 17.19 -51.58 -3.20
CA GLY A 8 16.78 -50.62 -2.16
C GLY A 8 15.71 -49.65 -2.67
N PRO A 9 14.80 -49.18 -1.82
CA PRO A 9 13.76 -48.24 -2.22
C PRO A 9 14.37 -46.84 -2.42
N ILE A 10 14.05 -46.23 -3.58
CA ILE A 10 14.38 -44.82 -3.86
C ILE A 10 13.33 -43.98 -3.11
N LEU A 11 13.75 -43.32 -2.04
CA LEU A 11 12.95 -42.27 -1.40
C LEU A 11 12.93 -41.04 -2.31
N ALA A 12 11.80 -40.81 -2.98
CA ALA A 12 11.54 -39.57 -3.67
C ALA A 12 11.24 -38.48 -2.63
N GLY A 13 12.21 -37.60 -2.39
CA GLY A 13 12.03 -36.43 -1.55
C GLY A 13 11.08 -35.42 -2.23
N VAL A 14 9.89 -35.23 -1.68
CA VAL A 14 8.98 -34.14 -2.04
C VAL A 14 9.55 -32.85 -1.48
N LEU A 15 10.09 -31.98 -2.35
CA LEU A 15 10.45 -30.62 -1.98
C LEU A 15 9.15 -29.81 -1.82
N LEU A 16 8.70 -29.61 -0.58
CA LEU A 16 7.66 -28.61 -0.29
C LEU A 16 8.29 -27.22 -0.49
N ALA A 17 7.89 -26.54 -1.57
CA ALA A 17 8.14 -25.12 -1.73
C ALA A 17 7.33 -24.35 -0.68
N LEU A 18 8.01 -23.83 0.35
CA LEU A 18 7.41 -22.91 1.31
C LEU A 18 7.08 -21.62 0.57
N PRO A 19 5.85 -21.07 0.72
CA PRO A 19 5.55 -19.74 0.21
C PRO A 19 6.49 -18.75 0.90
N GLY A 20 7.32 -18.07 0.09
CA GLY A 20 8.20 -17.03 0.59
C GLY A 20 7.36 -15.94 1.25
N PHE A 21 7.52 -15.77 2.56
CA PHE A 21 7.06 -14.56 3.25
C PHE A 21 7.84 -13.39 2.64
N ALA A 22 7.16 -12.55 1.85
CA ALA A 22 7.73 -11.28 1.43
C ALA A 22 8.08 -10.49 2.69
N ALA A 23 9.36 -10.20 2.87
CA ALA A 23 9.83 -9.37 3.96
C ALA A 23 9.14 -7.99 3.83
N ALA A 24 8.44 -7.56 4.88
CA ALA A 24 7.87 -6.23 4.97
C ALA A 24 9.01 -5.21 4.85
N GLY A 25 9.06 -4.45 3.75
CA GLY A 25 10.02 -3.35 3.63
C GLY A 25 10.66 -3.11 2.27
N GLU A 26 10.57 -4.03 1.31
CA GLU A 26 11.16 -3.78 -0.01
C GLU A 26 10.22 -2.92 -0.87
N LEU A 27 10.74 -1.75 -1.31
CA LEU A 27 10.01 -0.87 -2.21
C LEU A 27 9.83 -1.55 -3.57
N ARG A 28 8.58 -1.64 -4.01
CA ARG A 28 8.28 -2.10 -5.37
C ARG A 28 8.40 -0.94 -6.35
N PRO A 29 9.03 -1.15 -7.51
CA PRO A 29 9.14 -0.11 -8.52
C PRO A 29 7.76 0.25 -9.08
N TYR A 30 7.58 1.51 -9.44
CA TYR A 30 6.36 2.01 -10.07
C TYR A 30 6.71 3.01 -11.18
N THR A 31 5.78 3.22 -12.09
CA THR A 31 5.90 4.19 -13.18
C THR A 31 4.78 5.20 -13.10
N VAL A 32 5.13 6.48 -13.10
CA VAL A 32 4.15 7.58 -13.19
C VAL A 32 3.87 7.87 -14.66
N THR A 33 2.59 7.94 -15.00
CA THR A 33 2.11 8.31 -16.35
C THR A 33 1.09 9.43 -16.20
N GLY A 34 1.47 10.63 -16.64
CA GLY A 34 0.66 11.82 -16.40
C GLY A 34 0.47 12.10 -14.90
N ASP A 35 -0.76 12.11 -14.43
CA ASP A 35 -1.15 12.33 -13.03
C ASP A 35 -1.53 11.05 -12.28
N ALA A 36 -1.03 9.89 -12.73
CA ALA A 36 -1.40 8.58 -12.20
C ALA A 36 -0.23 7.59 -12.14
N ILE A 37 -0.37 6.57 -11.27
CA ILE A 37 0.37 5.31 -11.32
C ILE A 37 -0.64 4.24 -11.76
N PRO A 38 -0.69 3.88 -13.06
CA PRO A 38 -1.76 3.05 -13.61
C PRO A 38 -1.79 1.62 -13.06
N LEU A 39 -0.61 1.04 -12.82
CA LEU A 39 -0.49 -0.33 -12.36
C LEU A 39 -0.44 -0.42 -10.83
N SER A 40 -1.08 -1.45 -10.28
CA SER A 40 -0.97 -1.77 -8.86
C SER A 40 0.49 -2.04 -8.47
N LEU A 41 0.91 -1.52 -7.31
CA LEU A 41 2.25 -1.79 -6.75
C LEU A 41 2.46 -3.28 -6.44
N THR A 42 1.39 -4.00 -6.13
CA THR A 42 1.45 -5.43 -5.80
C THR A 42 1.16 -6.35 -6.97
N GLY A 43 0.65 -5.79 -8.09
CA GLY A 43 0.13 -6.55 -9.21
C GLY A 43 -1.26 -7.17 -8.95
N ALA A 44 -1.86 -6.90 -7.78
CA ALA A 44 -3.18 -7.37 -7.39
C ALA A 44 -4.03 -6.20 -6.86
N PRO A 45 -5.36 -6.32 -6.86
CA PRO A 45 -6.23 -5.33 -6.22
C PRO A 45 -6.07 -5.36 -4.70
N GLY A 46 -6.26 -4.20 -4.06
CA GLY A 46 -6.29 -4.09 -2.60
C GLY A 46 -7.61 -4.54 -1.99
N ASP A 47 -7.63 -4.65 -0.68
CA ASP A 47 -8.81 -4.97 0.12
C ASP A 47 -9.39 -3.69 0.76
N PRO A 48 -10.62 -3.27 0.41
CA PRO A 48 -11.20 -2.03 0.92
C PRO A 48 -11.49 -2.07 2.43
N VAL A 49 -11.68 -3.24 3.04
CA VAL A 49 -11.90 -3.37 4.49
C VAL A 49 -10.61 -3.07 5.24
N ARG A 50 -9.48 -3.65 4.81
CA ARG A 50 -8.16 -3.32 5.37
C ARG A 50 -7.76 -1.88 5.06
N GLY A 51 -8.12 -1.39 3.86
CA GLY A 51 -7.89 0.00 3.46
C GLY A 51 -8.60 0.99 4.37
N ARG A 52 -9.86 0.73 4.71
CA ARG A 52 -10.60 1.52 5.70
C ARG A 52 -9.91 1.51 7.06
N ALA A 53 -9.54 0.32 7.56
CA ALA A 53 -8.84 0.19 8.83
C ALA A 53 -7.52 0.98 8.85
N THR A 54 -6.76 0.94 7.76
CA THR A 54 -5.54 1.74 7.60
C THR A 54 -5.85 3.24 7.58
N THR A 55 -6.90 3.67 6.88
CA THR A 55 -7.26 5.10 6.75
C THR A 55 -7.65 5.72 8.10
N VAL A 56 -8.42 5.00 8.93
CA VAL A 56 -8.83 5.51 10.26
C VAL A 56 -7.76 5.33 11.33
N ASN A 57 -6.72 4.56 11.07
CA ASN A 57 -5.61 4.40 12.00
C ASN A 57 -4.83 5.71 12.14
N ARG A 58 -4.68 6.20 13.37
CA ARG A 58 -3.98 7.48 13.64
C ARG A 58 -2.49 7.45 13.31
N GLN A 59 -1.87 6.28 13.19
CA GLN A 59 -0.48 6.16 12.74
C GLN A 59 -0.32 6.48 11.24
N SER A 60 -1.35 6.23 10.42
CA SER A 60 -1.36 6.63 9.01
C SER A 60 -1.65 8.10 8.80
N THR A 61 -2.12 8.81 9.82
CA THR A 61 -2.37 10.27 9.87
C THR A 61 -3.46 10.81 8.93
N CYS A 62 -4.12 9.97 8.12
CA CYS A 62 -5.10 10.42 7.12
C CYS A 62 -6.22 11.28 7.75
N ILE A 63 -6.87 10.76 8.80
CA ILE A 63 -8.00 11.44 9.47
C ILE A 63 -7.58 12.63 10.34
N LEU A 64 -6.27 12.88 10.52
CA LEU A 64 -5.80 14.10 11.18
C LEU A 64 -5.97 15.33 10.28
N CYS A 65 -6.01 15.13 8.97
CA CYS A 65 -6.16 16.20 7.98
C CYS A 65 -7.46 16.10 7.21
N HIS A 66 -7.96 14.88 6.94
CA HIS A 66 -9.15 14.61 6.14
C HIS A 66 -10.34 14.22 7.00
N SER A 67 -11.51 14.73 6.65
CA SER A 67 -12.79 14.14 7.07
C SER A 67 -13.24 13.06 6.08
N GLY A 68 -14.24 12.25 6.48
CA GLY A 68 -14.81 11.22 5.61
C GLY A 68 -16.01 10.52 6.28
N PRO A 69 -16.53 9.44 5.67
CA PRO A 69 -17.68 8.70 6.18
C PRO A 69 -17.28 7.77 7.34
N PHE A 70 -16.72 8.34 8.40
CA PHE A 70 -16.24 7.65 9.60
C PHE A 70 -17.04 8.12 10.81
N ALA A 71 -18.30 7.71 10.91
CA ALA A 71 -19.22 8.20 11.95
C ALA A 71 -18.74 7.90 13.39
N GLU A 72 -17.96 6.83 13.57
CA GLU A 72 -17.34 6.46 14.84
C GLU A 72 -16.14 7.33 15.22
N GLU A 73 -15.49 7.99 14.23
CA GLU A 73 -14.34 8.86 14.45
C GLU A 73 -14.81 10.30 14.68
N LYS A 74 -14.94 10.66 15.95
CA LYS A 74 -15.45 11.99 16.36
C LYS A 74 -14.51 13.15 16.03
N PHE A 75 -13.22 12.90 15.93
CA PHE A 75 -12.17 13.92 15.70
C PHE A 75 -11.52 13.69 14.35
N GLN A 76 -12.11 14.28 13.32
CA GLN A 76 -11.61 14.27 11.96
C GLN A 76 -11.11 15.66 11.58
N GLY A 77 -10.02 15.71 10.79
CA GLY A 77 -9.45 16.96 10.33
C GLY A 77 -10.26 17.62 9.21
N ASP A 78 -10.03 18.90 9.03
CA ASP A 78 -10.62 19.76 8.00
C ASP A 78 -9.57 20.54 7.18
N LEU A 79 -8.28 20.20 7.37
CA LEU A 79 -7.16 20.81 6.64
C LEU A 79 -7.08 20.39 5.18
N ALA A 80 -7.68 19.26 4.82
CA ALA A 80 -7.66 18.67 3.50
C ALA A 80 -9.08 18.29 3.04
N PRO A 81 -9.31 18.09 1.72
CA PRO A 81 -10.63 17.74 1.20
C PRO A 81 -11.18 16.47 1.84
N SER A 82 -12.51 16.40 2.03
CA SER A 82 -13.18 15.19 2.49
C SER A 82 -12.87 14.00 1.59
N LEU A 83 -12.66 12.83 2.21
CA LEU A 83 -12.49 11.55 1.49
C LEU A 83 -13.81 11.01 0.93
N ALA A 84 -14.98 11.48 1.41
CA ALA A 84 -16.27 11.13 0.82
C ALA A 84 -16.27 11.46 -0.68
N GLY A 85 -16.82 10.57 -1.50
CA GLY A 85 -16.90 10.73 -2.97
C GLY A 85 -15.54 10.68 -3.68
N SER A 86 -14.44 10.26 -3.03
CA SER A 86 -13.12 10.20 -3.67
C SER A 86 -13.10 9.31 -4.91
N GLY A 87 -13.86 8.20 -4.91
CA GLY A 87 -13.96 7.29 -6.05
C GLY A 87 -14.76 7.87 -7.25
N ASN A 88 -15.50 8.97 -7.06
CA ASN A 88 -16.11 9.71 -8.16
C ASN A 88 -15.17 10.76 -8.75
N ARG A 89 -14.25 11.28 -7.93
CA ARG A 89 -13.31 12.36 -8.34
C ARG A 89 -12.05 11.83 -9.01
N TRP A 90 -11.59 10.64 -8.63
CA TRP A 90 -10.27 10.13 -9.01
C TRP A 90 -10.32 8.66 -9.39
N SER A 91 -9.55 8.29 -10.42
CA SER A 91 -9.27 6.89 -10.73
C SER A 91 -8.33 6.28 -9.68
N GLU A 92 -8.28 4.94 -9.60
CA GLU A 92 -7.34 4.24 -8.71
C GLU A 92 -5.88 4.67 -8.94
N GLY A 93 -5.48 4.82 -10.19
CA GLY A 93 -4.12 5.27 -10.52
C GLY A 93 -3.81 6.68 -10.02
N GLN A 94 -4.79 7.58 -10.08
CA GLN A 94 -4.66 8.92 -9.54
C GLN A 94 -4.66 8.95 -8.02
N LEU A 95 -5.48 8.11 -7.37
CA LEU A 95 -5.45 7.92 -5.91
C LEU A 95 -4.10 7.34 -5.47
N ARG A 96 -3.59 6.35 -6.21
CA ARG A 96 -2.30 5.72 -5.94
C ARG A 96 -1.17 6.73 -5.97
N LEU A 97 -1.08 7.58 -6.99
CA LEU A 97 -0.03 8.60 -7.06
C LEU A 97 -0.12 9.60 -5.90
N ARG A 98 -1.34 9.99 -5.48
CA ARG A 98 -1.51 10.88 -4.31
C ARG A 98 -1.00 10.26 -3.02
N LEU A 99 -1.17 8.97 -2.84
CA LEU A 99 -0.65 8.26 -1.67
C LEU A 99 0.86 8.03 -1.77
N VAL A 100 1.34 7.62 -2.93
CA VAL A 100 2.76 7.32 -3.14
C VAL A 100 3.60 8.59 -3.00
N ASP A 101 3.21 9.64 -3.72
CA ASP A 101 3.93 10.93 -3.75
C ASP A 101 3.02 12.09 -4.17
N ALA A 102 2.27 12.64 -3.23
CA ALA A 102 1.43 13.82 -3.49
C ALA A 102 2.23 15.03 -3.96
N SER A 103 3.51 15.14 -3.61
CA SER A 103 4.36 16.28 -3.96
C SER A 103 4.69 16.34 -5.46
N SER A 104 4.60 15.22 -6.18
CA SER A 104 4.73 15.19 -7.64
C SER A 104 3.60 15.93 -8.36
N LEU A 105 2.42 15.99 -7.74
CA LEU A 105 1.24 16.70 -8.25
C LEU A 105 1.16 18.14 -7.75
N ASN A 106 1.55 18.36 -6.50
CA ASN A 106 1.58 19.67 -5.86
C ASN A 106 2.81 19.78 -4.95
N PRO A 107 3.89 20.44 -5.40
CA PRO A 107 5.11 20.59 -4.58
C PRO A 107 4.90 21.35 -3.26
N ALA A 108 3.83 22.13 -3.13
CA ALA A 108 3.48 22.85 -1.91
C ALA A 108 2.59 22.06 -0.94
N THR A 109 2.28 20.79 -1.26
CA THR A 109 1.41 19.96 -0.41
C THR A 109 2.05 19.69 0.95
N ILE A 110 1.19 19.67 1.98
CA ILE A 110 1.56 19.18 3.32
C ILE A 110 1.26 17.69 3.49
N MET A 111 0.57 17.05 2.52
CA MET A 111 0.31 15.62 2.55
C MET A 111 1.63 14.86 2.42
N PRO A 112 1.98 13.98 3.36
CA PRO A 112 3.22 13.23 3.27
C PRO A 112 3.22 12.25 2.09
N SER A 113 4.41 11.94 1.59
CA SER A 113 4.60 10.79 0.70
C SER A 113 4.56 9.52 1.55
N TYR A 114 3.57 8.67 1.35
CA TYR A 114 3.42 7.46 2.16
C TYR A 114 4.31 6.30 1.70
N TYR A 115 4.81 6.37 0.46
CA TYR A 115 5.59 5.27 -0.13
C TYR A 115 6.96 5.70 -0.67
N ARG A 116 7.08 6.88 -1.29
CA ARG A 116 8.37 7.41 -1.74
C ARG A 116 9.26 7.70 -0.53
N ILE A 117 10.52 7.29 -0.60
CA ILE A 117 11.52 7.46 0.48
C ILE A 117 12.65 8.44 0.13
N ASP A 118 12.86 8.71 -1.17
CA ASP A 118 13.94 9.56 -1.65
C ASP A 118 13.51 11.02 -1.75
N GLY A 119 14.47 11.95 -1.60
CA GLY A 119 14.24 13.39 -1.74
C GLY A 119 13.32 14.00 -0.67
N LEU A 120 13.12 13.32 0.47
CA LEU A 120 12.30 13.79 1.58
C LEU A 120 13.14 14.64 2.53
N ALA A 121 12.57 15.77 3.00
CA ALA A 121 13.17 16.60 4.01
C ALA A 121 12.60 16.30 5.41
N ARG A 122 13.42 16.51 6.45
CA ARG A 122 13.01 16.42 7.87
C ARG A 122 12.43 15.06 8.29
N VAL A 123 12.92 13.98 7.68
CA VAL A 123 12.49 12.60 8.04
C VAL A 123 13.06 12.23 9.40
N GLY A 124 12.20 11.83 10.33
CA GLY A 124 12.60 11.34 11.64
C GLY A 124 13.51 10.12 11.54
N PRO A 125 14.50 9.93 12.45
CA PRO A 125 15.51 8.87 12.34
C PRO A 125 14.90 7.46 12.16
N ALA A 126 13.78 7.16 12.82
CA ALA A 126 13.11 5.86 12.75
C ALA A 126 12.49 5.54 11.36
N TRP A 127 12.27 6.57 10.53
CA TRP A 127 11.60 6.48 9.23
C TRP A 127 12.54 6.64 8.03
N ARG A 128 13.81 6.94 8.26
CA ARG A 128 14.77 7.12 7.17
C ARG A 128 14.90 5.85 6.35
N GLY A 129 14.72 5.98 5.03
CA GLY A 129 14.78 4.85 4.08
C GLY A 129 13.62 3.85 4.21
N LYS A 130 12.53 4.23 4.89
CA LYS A 130 11.36 3.38 5.05
C LYS A 130 10.10 4.10 4.58
N PRO A 131 9.19 3.44 3.87
CA PRO A 131 7.89 4.01 3.56
C PRO A 131 7.02 4.04 4.83
N ILE A 132 6.05 4.95 4.87
CA ILE A 132 5.04 5.02 5.95
C ILE A 132 4.06 3.85 5.81
N LEU A 133 3.67 3.51 4.58
CA LEU A 133 2.78 2.40 4.26
C LEU A 133 3.50 1.42 3.32
N SER A 134 3.24 0.12 3.48
CA SER A 134 3.70 -0.89 2.54
C SER A 134 2.96 -0.80 1.20
N ALA A 135 3.45 -1.49 0.15
CA ALA A 135 2.77 -1.58 -1.13
C ALA A 135 1.35 -2.12 -0.99
N GLU A 136 1.17 -3.15 -0.17
CA GLU A 136 -0.13 -3.76 0.13
C GLU A 136 -1.07 -2.76 0.81
N GLN A 137 -0.59 -2.03 1.79
CA GLN A 137 -1.38 -1.01 2.48
C GLN A 137 -1.76 0.15 1.56
N ILE A 138 -0.89 0.56 0.63
CA ILE A 138 -1.23 1.55 -0.40
C ILE A 138 -2.38 1.02 -1.26
N GLU A 139 -2.30 -0.22 -1.78
CA GLU A 139 -3.36 -0.78 -2.61
C GLU A 139 -4.67 -0.96 -1.84
N ASP A 140 -4.62 -1.37 -0.58
CA ASP A 140 -5.80 -1.48 0.29
C ASP A 140 -6.49 -0.12 0.46
N VAL A 141 -5.72 0.94 0.74
CA VAL A 141 -6.25 2.31 0.86
C VAL A 141 -6.80 2.81 -0.48
N VAL A 142 -6.13 2.54 -1.61
CA VAL A 142 -6.63 2.87 -2.95
C VAL A 142 -7.99 2.21 -3.19
N ALA A 143 -8.10 0.90 -2.93
CA ALA A 143 -9.36 0.17 -3.11
C ALA A 143 -10.48 0.74 -2.24
N TYR A 144 -10.18 1.10 -1.00
CA TYR A 144 -11.14 1.74 -0.11
C TYR A 144 -11.59 3.11 -0.64
N LEU A 145 -10.65 4.01 -0.96
CA LEU A 145 -10.97 5.34 -1.45
C LEU A 145 -11.72 5.31 -2.78
N ALA A 146 -11.40 4.38 -3.66
CA ALA A 146 -12.11 4.17 -4.93
C ALA A 146 -13.56 3.66 -4.72
N SER A 147 -13.83 2.98 -3.60
CA SER A 147 -15.17 2.52 -3.24
C SER A 147 -16.08 3.63 -2.68
N LEU A 148 -15.51 4.75 -2.22
CA LEU A 148 -16.25 5.89 -1.69
C LEU A 148 -16.90 6.67 -2.84
N ARG A 149 -18.06 6.22 -3.24
CA ARG A 149 -18.93 6.83 -4.27
C ARG A 149 -20.20 7.31 -3.61
N GLU A 150 -20.60 8.50 -3.95
CA GLU A 150 -21.89 9.09 -3.56
C GLU A 150 -22.92 8.85 -4.66
#